data_3f6d60965539ad282d5df700f0cf9106
#
_entry.id   3f6d60965539ad282d5df700f0cf9106
#
_cell.length_a   1.000
_cell.length_b   1.000
_cell.length_c   1.000
_cell.angle_alpha   90.00
_cell.angle_beta   90.00
_cell.angle_gamma   90.00
#
_symmetry.space_group_name_H-M   'P 1'
#
loop_
_entity.id
_entity.type
_entity.pdbx_description
1 polymer ?
#
loop_
_entity_poly.entity_id
_entity_poly.type
_entity_poly.pdbx_seq_one_letter_code
_entity_poly.pdbx_strand_id
1 'polypeptide(L)'
;GRALQSAAILSRRLQLQLQVETDLHEWLANKRYHYLSEEQAALHYNEFVTYNGIYPDDAEKNWESIPAMRQRVLHVLARCRSVSPIIVVCHGMLIQSLCGYHPQNGEIVEFSLSSDNVD
;
A
#
# COMPACT_ATOMS: atom_id res chain seq x y z
N GLY A 1 9.91 -10.20 -1.97
CA GLY A 1 10.68 -9.10 -1.53
C GLY A 1 10.82 -8.94 -0.03
N ARG A 2 11.19 -7.76 0.36
CA ARG A 2 11.52 -7.46 1.77
C ARG A 2 10.31 -7.63 2.71
N ALA A 3 9.13 -7.25 2.26
CA ALA A 3 7.92 -7.38 3.08
C ALA A 3 7.63 -8.84 3.40
N LEU A 4 7.73 -9.71 2.40
CA LEU A 4 7.49 -11.15 2.61
C LEU A 4 8.53 -11.76 3.53
N GLN A 5 9.80 -11.38 3.40
CA GLN A 5 10.87 -11.86 4.30
C GLN A 5 10.59 -11.43 5.75
N SER A 6 10.23 -10.18 5.97
CA SER A 6 9.89 -9.69 7.31
C SER A 6 8.68 -10.41 7.88
N ALA A 7 7.65 -10.60 7.08
CA ALA A 7 6.44 -11.30 7.50
C ALA A 7 6.75 -12.76 7.85
N ALA A 8 7.61 -13.43 7.10
CA ALA A 8 8.00 -14.81 7.38
C ALA A 8 8.71 -14.93 8.72
N ILE A 9 9.60 -13.98 9.04
CA ILE A 9 10.29 -13.95 10.32
C ILE A 9 9.31 -13.74 11.47
N LEU A 10 8.38 -12.79 11.33
CA LEU A 10 7.34 -12.53 12.33
C LEU A 10 6.44 -13.74 12.52
N SER A 11 6.00 -14.35 11.44
CA SER A 11 5.16 -15.55 11.48
C SER A 11 5.81 -16.66 12.29
N ARG A 12 7.11 -16.90 12.06
CA ARG A 12 7.85 -17.92 12.78
C ARG A 12 8.00 -17.58 14.26
N ARG A 13 8.37 -16.32 14.55
CA ARG A 13 8.60 -15.86 15.93
C ARG A 13 7.32 -15.87 16.78
N LEU A 14 6.22 -15.44 16.18
CA LEU A 14 4.94 -15.32 16.88
C LEU A 14 4.07 -16.56 16.75
N GLN A 15 4.50 -17.55 15.97
CA GLN A 15 3.74 -18.78 15.70
C GLN A 15 2.36 -18.47 15.14
N LEU A 16 2.33 -17.53 14.17
CA LEU A 16 1.10 -17.14 13.49
C LEU A 16 1.15 -17.61 12.05
N GLN A 17 -0.01 -17.93 11.50
CA GLN A 17 -0.13 -18.33 10.10
C GLN A 17 0.17 -17.14 9.19
N LEU A 18 0.98 -17.37 8.15
CA LEU A 18 1.29 -16.38 7.14
C LEU A 18 0.34 -16.52 5.96
N GLN A 19 -0.24 -15.42 5.54
CA GLN A 19 -1.04 -15.34 4.34
C GLN A 19 -0.48 -14.26 3.44
N VAL A 20 -0.33 -14.54 2.16
CA VAL A 20 0.19 -13.59 1.18
C VAL A 20 -0.98 -12.99 0.41
N GLU A 21 -1.02 -11.65 0.35
CA GLU A 21 -2.00 -10.91 -0.42
C GLU A 21 -1.30 -10.07 -1.48
N THR A 22 -1.46 -10.43 -2.74
CA THR A 22 -0.79 -9.75 -3.85
C THR A 22 -1.24 -8.30 -3.99
N ASP A 23 -2.47 -7.99 -3.60
CA ASP A 23 -3.00 -6.63 -3.66
C ASP A 23 -2.41 -5.68 -2.62
N LEU A 24 -1.52 -6.17 -1.77
CA LEU A 24 -0.74 -5.33 -0.85
C LEU A 24 0.62 -4.93 -1.41
N HIS A 25 0.82 -5.04 -2.71
CA HIS A 25 2.06 -4.60 -3.36
C HIS A 25 2.25 -3.08 -3.23
N GLU A 26 3.48 -2.62 -3.40
CA GLU A 26 3.81 -1.20 -3.30
C GLU A 26 3.18 -0.40 -4.45
N TRP A 27 3.27 0.92 -4.35
CA TRP A 27 2.81 1.87 -5.35
C TRP A 27 3.25 1.49 -6.75
N LEU A 28 2.36 1.68 -7.72
CA LEU A 28 2.64 1.42 -9.13
C LEU A 28 2.96 2.71 -9.86
N ALA A 29 4.18 2.81 -10.41
CA ALA A 29 4.57 3.90 -11.30
C ALA A 29 3.80 3.84 -12.62
N ASN A 30 3.32 2.66 -13.00
CA ASN A 30 2.40 2.46 -14.11
C ASN A 30 1.27 1.53 -13.66
N LYS A 31 0.06 2.06 -13.57
CA LYS A 31 -1.10 1.32 -13.05
C LYS A 31 -1.56 0.18 -13.96
N ARG A 32 -1.02 0.08 -15.17
CA ARG A 32 -1.29 -1.02 -16.11
C ARG A 32 -0.19 -2.09 -16.07
N TYR A 33 0.71 -2.00 -15.09
CA TYR A 33 1.82 -2.94 -14.90
C TYR A 33 2.81 -2.99 -16.07
N HIS A 34 2.87 -1.94 -16.90
CA HIS A 34 3.88 -1.86 -17.95
C HIS A 34 5.24 -1.59 -17.34
N TYR A 35 6.27 -2.23 -17.86
CA TYR A 35 7.63 -1.99 -17.44
C TYR A 35 8.04 -0.55 -17.74
N LEU A 36 8.67 0.08 -16.77
CA LEU A 36 9.27 1.40 -16.90
C LEU A 36 10.76 1.32 -16.61
N SER A 37 11.56 2.10 -17.36
CA SER A 37 12.96 2.30 -17.00
C SER A 37 13.03 3.04 -15.67
N GLU A 38 14.21 3.00 -15.01
CA GLU A 38 14.41 3.76 -13.77
C GLU A 38 14.15 5.25 -13.97
N GLU A 39 14.56 5.80 -15.14
CA GLU A 39 14.33 7.21 -15.46
C GLU A 39 12.84 7.52 -15.56
N GLN A 40 12.08 6.68 -16.27
CA GLN A 40 10.64 6.86 -16.42
C GLN A 40 9.92 6.72 -15.09
N ALA A 41 10.31 5.73 -14.29
CA ALA A 41 9.72 5.54 -12.96
C ALA A 41 9.99 6.74 -12.06
N ALA A 42 11.20 7.31 -12.13
CA ALA A 42 11.55 8.50 -11.37
C ALA A 42 10.72 9.72 -11.80
N LEU A 43 10.48 9.88 -13.10
CA LEU A 43 9.63 10.96 -13.61
C LEU A 43 8.20 10.82 -13.10
N HIS A 44 7.65 9.61 -13.12
CA HIS A 44 6.31 9.34 -12.60
C HIS A 44 6.24 9.60 -11.10
N TYR A 45 7.27 9.21 -10.35
CA TYR A 45 7.33 9.47 -8.91
C TYR A 45 7.38 10.96 -8.61
N ASN A 46 8.21 11.72 -9.34
CA ASN A 46 8.30 13.17 -9.17
C ASN A 46 6.97 13.86 -9.46
N GLU A 47 6.27 13.39 -10.48
CA GLU A 47 4.94 13.91 -10.81
C GLU A 47 3.94 13.57 -9.71
N PHE A 48 3.96 12.34 -9.22
CA PHE A 48 3.13 11.92 -8.09
C PHE A 48 3.35 12.83 -6.88
N VAL A 49 4.61 13.12 -6.54
CA VAL A 49 4.94 14.01 -5.42
C VAL A 49 4.45 15.43 -5.69
N THR A 50 4.66 15.93 -6.90
CA THR A 50 4.24 17.29 -7.29
C THR A 50 2.74 17.50 -7.11
N TYR A 51 1.93 16.50 -7.42
CA TYR A 51 0.48 16.56 -7.30
C TYR A 51 -0.04 15.95 -6.00
N ASN A 52 0.85 15.66 -5.04
CA ASN A 52 0.47 15.06 -3.75
C ASN A 52 -0.33 13.76 -3.90
N GLY A 53 -0.02 12.99 -4.94
CA GLY A 53 -0.66 11.69 -5.19
C GLY A 53 -2.08 11.76 -5.74
N ILE A 54 -2.55 12.95 -6.12
CA ILE A 54 -3.89 13.17 -6.66
C ILE A 54 -3.78 13.59 -8.12
N TYR A 55 -4.65 13.08 -8.97
CA TYR A 55 -4.65 13.49 -10.38
C TYR A 55 -5.05 14.97 -10.50
N PRO A 56 -4.27 15.78 -11.25
CA PRO A 56 -4.57 17.20 -11.40
C PRO A 56 -5.74 17.43 -12.34
N ASP A 57 -6.65 18.35 -11.97
CA ASP A 57 -7.74 18.86 -12.82
C ASP A 57 -8.47 17.76 -13.61
N ASP A 58 -8.77 16.63 -12.96
CA ASP A 58 -9.41 15.46 -13.57
C ASP A 58 -8.59 14.83 -14.71
N ALA A 59 -7.35 15.25 -14.88
CA ALA A 59 -6.46 14.68 -15.89
C ALA A 59 -5.85 13.39 -15.37
N GLU A 60 -6.37 12.26 -15.84
CA GLU A 60 -5.89 10.94 -15.44
C GLU A 60 -4.43 10.74 -15.83
N LYS A 61 -3.63 10.23 -14.89
CA LYS A 61 -2.23 9.92 -15.10
C LYS A 61 -2.01 8.41 -15.16
N ASN A 62 -0.79 8.01 -15.52
CA ASN A 62 -0.46 6.58 -15.63
C ASN A 62 -0.05 5.96 -14.29
N TRP A 63 0.34 6.77 -13.31
CA TRP A 63 0.72 6.27 -11.99
C TRP A 63 -0.50 6.04 -11.10
N GLU A 64 -0.31 5.19 -10.11
CA GLU A 64 -1.37 4.91 -9.15
C GLU A 64 -1.55 6.08 -8.19
N SER A 65 -2.77 6.58 -8.07
CA SER A 65 -3.09 7.69 -7.15
C SER A 65 -3.23 7.19 -5.71
N ILE A 66 -3.13 8.12 -4.74
CA ILE A 66 -3.35 7.80 -3.33
C ILE A 66 -4.76 7.23 -3.11
N PRO A 67 -5.83 7.83 -3.64
CA PRO A 67 -7.17 7.23 -3.47
C PRO A 67 -7.27 5.81 -4.03
N ALA A 68 -6.63 5.52 -5.15
CA ALA A 68 -6.63 4.17 -5.73
C ALA A 68 -5.89 3.17 -4.82
N MET A 69 -4.72 3.54 -4.30
CA MET A 69 -3.99 2.71 -3.34
C MET A 69 -4.83 2.45 -2.09
N ARG A 70 -5.42 3.50 -1.53
CA ARG A 70 -6.26 3.39 -0.34
C ARG A 70 -7.40 2.40 -0.55
N GLN A 71 -8.09 2.52 -1.67
CA GLN A 71 -9.21 1.63 -1.99
C GLN A 71 -8.74 0.17 -2.11
N ARG A 72 -7.61 -0.04 -2.77
CA ARG A 72 -7.03 -1.37 -2.94
C ARG A 72 -6.72 -2.02 -1.59
N VAL A 73 -6.07 -1.28 -0.69
CA VAL A 73 -5.72 -1.78 0.65
C VAL A 73 -6.96 -2.04 1.48
N LEU A 74 -7.93 -1.12 1.47
CA LEU A 74 -9.15 -1.27 2.25
C LEU A 74 -9.94 -2.51 1.82
N HIS A 75 -9.92 -2.86 0.54
CA HIS A 75 -10.54 -4.09 0.05
C HIS A 75 -9.91 -5.33 0.70
N VAL A 76 -8.57 -5.37 0.80
CA VAL A 76 -7.88 -6.50 1.45
C VAL A 76 -8.24 -6.55 2.92
N LEU A 77 -8.17 -5.42 3.62
CA LEU A 77 -8.45 -5.36 5.06
C LEU A 77 -9.90 -5.76 5.37
N ALA A 78 -10.83 -5.39 4.51
CA ALA A 78 -12.24 -5.75 4.69
C ALA A 78 -12.43 -7.28 4.69
N ARG A 79 -11.69 -7.99 3.85
CA ARG A 79 -11.76 -9.45 3.81
C ARG A 79 -11.21 -10.11 5.07
N CYS A 80 -10.37 -9.40 5.82
CA CYS A 80 -9.75 -9.90 7.05
C CYS A 80 -10.48 -9.47 8.32
N ARG A 81 -11.62 -8.78 8.18
CA ARG A 81 -12.32 -8.17 9.32
C ARG A 81 -12.67 -9.17 10.41
N SER A 82 -13.04 -10.40 10.02
CA SER A 82 -13.48 -11.43 10.97
C SER A 82 -12.34 -12.03 11.81
N VAL A 83 -11.08 -11.79 11.42
CA VAL A 83 -9.91 -12.35 12.10
C VAL A 83 -9.08 -11.27 12.80
N SER A 84 -9.68 -10.11 13.04
CA SER A 84 -9.03 -9.00 13.72
C SER A 84 -8.73 -9.35 15.20
N PRO A 85 -7.63 -8.86 15.80
CA PRO A 85 -6.61 -8.02 15.16
C PRO A 85 -5.64 -8.84 14.30
N ILE A 86 -5.08 -8.20 13.27
CA ILE A 86 -4.09 -8.81 12.40
C ILE A 86 -2.85 -7.94 12.32
N ILE A 87 -1.72 -8.55 11.93
CA ILE A 87 -0.50 -7.83 11.61
C ILE A 87 -0.36 -7.83 10.09
N VAL A 88 -0.23 -6.65 9.50
CA VAL A 88 -0.04 -6.49 8.07
C VAL A 88 1.36 -5.97 7.82
N VAL A 89 2.14 -6.70 7.04
CA VAL A 89 3.47 -6.27 6.63
C VAL A 89 3.37 -5.87 5.17
N CYS A 90 3.61 -4.61 4.88
CA CYS A 90 3.46 -4.08 3.52
C CYS A 90 4.50 -3.00 3.23
N HIS A 91 4.12 -1.90 2.62
CA HIS A 91 5.05 -0.91 2.09
C HIS A 91 4.69 0.50 2.53
N GLY A 92 5.69 1.39 2.54
CA GLY A 92 5.54 2.73 3.09
C GLY A 92 4.48 3.58 2.41
N MET A 93 4.44 3.61 1.08
CA MET A 93 3.44 4.42 0.38
C MET A 93 2.03 3.87 0.57
N LEU A 94 1.92 2.56 0.71
CA LEU A 94 0.65 1.92 0.99
C LEU A 94 0.10 2.33 2.35
N ILE A 95 0.96 2.32 3.37
CA ILE A 95 0.60 2.79 4.71
C ILE A 95 0.25 4.28 4.68
N GLN A 96 1.01 5.06 3.92
CA GLN A 96 0.72 6.49 3.75
C GLN A 96 -0.68 6.72 3.20
N SER A 97 -1.13 5.89 2.27
CA SER A 97 -2.47 6.02 1.69
C SER A 97 -3.58 5.85 2.73
N LEU A 98 -3.31 5.11 3.81
CA LEU A 98 -4.27 4.90 4.89
C LEU A 98 -4.17 5.96 5.99
N CYS A 99 -2.93 6.30 6.37
CA CYS A 99 -2.66 7.05 7.60
C CYS A 99 -2.30 8.52 7.35
N GLY A 100 -2.04 8.91 6.10
CA GLY A 100 -1.76 10.28 5.74
C GLY A 100 -0.31 10.72 5.90
N TYR A 101 0.59 9.83 6.33
CA TYR A 101 2.02 10.13 6.40
C TYR A 101 2.84 8.91 6.00
N HIS A 102 4.07 9.14 5.54
CA HIS A 102 4.97 8.07 5.13
C HIS A 102 5.77 7.58 6.35
N PRO A 103 5.58 6.33 6.79
CA PRO A 103 6.29 5.82 7.96
C PRO A 103 7.76 5.54 7.64
N GLN A 104 8.57 5.48 8.68
CA GLN A 104 9.95 5.02 8.57
C GLN A 104 9.98 3.50 8.42
N ASN A 105 11.09 2.99 7.88
CA ASN A 105 11.28 1.54 7.76
C ASN A 105 11.21 0.88 9.14
N GLY A 106 10.42 -0.18 9.25
CA GLY A 106 10.23 -0.90 10.51
C GLY A 106 9.28 -0.26 11.49
N GLU A 107 8.71 0.89 11.15
CA GLU A 107 7.74 1.55 12.02
C GLU A 107 6.43 0.76 12.07
N ILE A 108 5.85 0.67 13.26
CA ILE A 108 4.56 0.04 13.48
C ILE A 108 3.50 1.14 13.57
N VAL A 109 2.48 1.04 12.74
CA VAL A 109 1.38 2.00 12.69
C VAL A 109 0.09 1.28 13.02
N GLU A 110 -0.66 1.76 13.99
CA GLU A 110 -1.97 1.22 14.29
C GLU A 110 -3.01 1.80 13.35
N PHE A 111 -3.92 0.94 12.89
CA PHE A 111 -5.01 1.35 12.02
C PHE A 111 -6.26 0.57 12.41
N SER A 112 -7.38 1.27 12.54
CA SER A 112 -8.66 0.67 12.83
C SER A 112 -9.58 0.78 11.61
N LEU A 113 -10.06 -0.38 11.17
CA LEU A 113 -11.02 -0.43 10.07
C LEU A 113 -12.41 -0.16 10.60
N SER A 114 -13.02 0.93 10.16
CA SER A 114 -14.38 1.27 10.51
C SER A 114 -15.33 0.97 9.36
N SER A 115 -16.64 0.90 9.64
CA SER A 115 -17.66 0.71 8.60
C SER A 115 -17.65 1.85 7.58
N ASP A 116 -17.20 3.04 7.98
CA ASP A 116 -17.16 4.21 7.09
C ASP A 116 -16.01 4.13 6.08
N ASN A 117 -15.01 3.29 6.31
CA ASN A 117 -13.85 3.12 5.43
C ASN A 117 -14.04 2.01 4.39
N VAL A 118 -15.15 1.30 4.48
CA VAL A 118 -15.40 0.11 3.64
C VAL A 118 -16.69 0.31 2.86
N ASP A 119 -16.55 0.33 1.56
CA ASP A 119 -17.70 0.39 0.64
C ASP A 119 -17.82 -0.93 -0.13
#